data_15e2c4af28e4a207380f9999a57b10d8
#
_entry.id   15e2c4af28e4a207380f9999a57b10d8
#
_cell.length_a   1.000
_cell.length_b   1.000
_cell.length_c   1.000
_cell.angle_alpha   90.00
_cell.angle_beta   90.00
_cell.angle_gamma   90.00
#
_symmetry.space_group_name_H-M   'P 1'
#
loop_
_entity.id
_entity.type
_entity.pdbx_description
1 polymer ?
#
loop_
_entity_poly.entity_id
_entity_poly.type
_entity_poly.pdbx_seq_one_letter_code
_entity_poly.pdbx_strand_id
1 'polypeptide(L)'
;ALIVPLGALGLYGYQGAPDIAGMPFAERASSRTETAQGGQGQPPMNLDAAAVQLEQRLQKNPDDLGGWLLLARTYMSTQLYPQAITAFEKARGLEAGNADITSSYGEALYLAAGEVVTPASRIAFEETLKNKPGDPRPRYYLALAEYQAGDIQKALDGWAALVGDSPADAPWLPSVRQRAADAAEELGLDVAAFLPPPFPPRGGVEEPRQVARAPSHTSLV
;
A
#
# COMPACT_ATOMS: atom_id res chain seq x y z
N ALA A 1 1.09 -33.15 0.94
CA ALA A 1 0.75 -32.45 -0.30
C ALA A 1 0.98 -30.96 -0.06
N LEU A 2 2.08 -30.42 -0.59
CA LEU A 2 2.42 -28.99 -0.54
C LEU A 2 1.74 -28.31 -1.72
N ILE A 3 0.73 -27.51 -1.46
CA ILE A 3 0.11 -26.62 -2.44
C ILE A 3 0.92 -25.34 -2.46
N VAL A 4 1.76 -25.15 -3.48
CA VAL A 4 2.42 -23.88 -3.78
C VAL A 4 1.40 -22.97 -4.46
N PRO A 5 1.10 -21.78 -3.96
CA PRO A 5 0.13 -20.88 -4.60
C PRO A 5 0.68 -20.36 -5.93
N LEU A 6 -0.10 -20.56 -6.99
CA LEU A 6 0.19 -20.13 -8.38
C LEU A 6 0.43 -18.61 -8.55
N GLY A 7 0.19 -17.80 -7.53
CA GLY A 7 0.48 -16.37 -7.52
C GLY A 7 1.97 -16.00 -7.50
N ALA A 8 2.84 -16.89 -7.05
CA ALA A 8 4.29 -16.64 -7.00
C ALA A 8 4.96 -16.72 -8.40
N LEU A 9 4.34 -17.40 -9.36
CA LEU A 9 4.87 -17.55 -10.73
C LEU A 9 4.64 -16.30 -11.59
N GLY A 10 3.59 -15.51 -11.33
CA GLY A 10 3.30 -14.28 -12.07
C GLY A 10 4.24 -13.13 -11.73
N LEU A 11 4.73 -13.07 -10.48
CA LEU A 11 5.67 -12.03 -10.04
C LEU A 11 7.08 -12.26 -10.58
N TYR A 12 7.43 -13.54 -10.81
CA TYR A 12 8.75 -13.93 -11.31
C TYR A 12 8.95 -13.60 -12.81
N GLY A 13 7.85 -13.55 -13.59
CA GLY A 13 7.90 -13.20 -15.01
C GLY A 13 8.03 -11.70 -15.29
N TYR A 14 7.70 -10.86 -14.32
CA TYR A 14 7.75 -9.39 -14.48
C TYR A 14 9.06 -8.76 -13.96
N GLN A 15 9.77 -9.43 -13.06
CA GLN A 15 11.07 -8.97 -12.51
C GLN A 15 12.25 -9.87 -12.90
N GLY A 16 12.03 -10.93 -13.67
CA GLY A 16 13.08 -11.79 -14.19
C GLY A 16 13.84 -11.11 -15.32
N ALA A 17 15.15 -11.06 -15.22
CA ALA A 17 16.00 -10.61 -16.32
C ALA A 17 15.82 -11.53 -17.54
N PRO A 18 15.32 -11.05 -18.67
CA PRO A 18 15.01 -11.87 -19.84
C PRO A 18 16.25 -12.41 -20.58
N ASP A 19 17.45 -11.99 -20.21
CA ASP A 19 18.70 -12.28 -20.94
C ASP A 19 19.45 -13.52 -20.46
N ILE A 20 18.91 -14.29 -19.49
CA ILE A 20 19.52 -15.57 -19.08
C ILE A 20 18.76 -16.72 -19.77
N ALA A 21 18.84 -16.77 -21.10
CA ALA A 21 18.34 -17.89 -21.88
C ALA A 21 19.31 -19.06 -21.79
N GLY A 22 18.83 -20.20 -21.31
CA GLY A 22 19.44 -21.48 -21.63
C GLY A 22 20.28 -22.18 -20.55
N MET A 23 20.40 -21.69 -19.33
CA MET A 23 21.07 -22.46 -18.27
C MET A 23 20.14 -23.46 -17.59
N PRO A 24 20.44 -24.78 -17.55
CA PRO A 24 19.71 -25.77 -16.78
C PRO A 24 19.64 -25.41 -15.31
N PHE A 25 18.54 -25.80 -14.62
CA PHE A 25 18.30 -25.46 -13.22
C PHE A 25 19.46 -25.89 -12.28
N ALA A 26 20.15 -27.00 -12.60
CA ALA A 26 21.28 -27.49 -11.85
C ALA A 26 22.52 -26.56 -11.94
N GLU A 27 22.75 -25.92 -13.10
CA GLU A 27 23.86 -24.99 -13.28
C GLU A 27 23.57 -23.61 -12.64
N ARG A 28 22.30 -23.21 -12.55
CA ARG A 28 21.90 -22.01 -11.77
C ARG A 28 22.06 -22.20 -10.27
N ALA A 29 21.94 -23.43 -9.77
CA ALA A 29 22.19 -23.72 -8.37
C ALA A 29 23.68 -23.65 -8.04
N SER A 30 24.55 -24.17 -8.91
CA SER A 30 26.01 -24.11 -8.74
C SER A 30 26.57 -22.69 -8.90
N SER A 31 26.11 -21.93 -9.89
CA SER A 31 26.54 -20.52 -10.05
C SER A 31 26.06 -19.62 -8.91
N ARG A 32 24.89 -19.92 -8.30
CA ARG A 32 24.44 -19.21 -7.09
C ARG A 32 25.29 -19.57 -5.87
N THR A 33 25.79 -20.81 -5.78
CA THR A 33 26.69 -21.23 -4.69
C THR A 33 28.09 -20.64 -4.88
N GLU A 34 28.58 -20.51 -6.11
CA GLU A 34 29.85 -19.87 -6.42
C GLU A 34 29.79 -18.34 -6.21
N THR A 35 28.68 -17.69 -6.57
CA THR A 35 28.47 -16.25 -6.30
C THR A 35 28.31 -16.00 -4.80
N ALA A 36 27.72 -16.94 -4.06
CA ALA A 36 27.63 -16.88 -2.59
C ALA A 36 28.97 -17.18 -1.89
N GLN A 37 29.86 -17.94 -2.51
CA GLN A 37 31.20 -18.22 -1.99
C GLN A 37 32.27 -17.23 -2.47
N GLY A 38 32.03 -16.52 -3.59
CA GLY A 38 32.90 -15.42 -4.07
C GLY A 38 32.60 -14.07 -3.41
N GLY A 39 31.43 -13.92 -2.82
CA GLY A 39 31.07 -12.81 -1.94
C GLY A 39 31.50 -13.11 -0.53
N GLN A 40 32.79 -12.94 -0.21
CA GLN A 40 33.26 -12.97 1.16
C GLN A 40 32.39 -12.02 2.00
N GLY A 41 31.49 -12.62 2.82
CA GLY A 41 31.08 -12.07 4.11
C GLY A 41 30.79 -10.59 4.15
N GLN A 42 29.84 -10.07 3.31
CA GLN A 42 29.11 -8.91 3.80
C GLN A 42 28.22 -9.46 4.91
N PRO A 43 28.46 -9.06 6.17
CA PRO A 43 27.51 -9.35 7.24
C PRO A 43 26.12 -8.91 6.77
N PRO A 44 25.02 -9.54 7.22
CA PRO A 44 23.69 -9.10 6.88
C PRO A 44 23.67 -7.60 7.02
N MET A 45 23.30 -6.88 5.93
CA MET A 45 23.46 -5.43 5.86
C MET A 45 22.77 -4.85 7.07
N ASN A 46 23.57 -4.43 8.07
CA ASN A 46 23.03 -3.86 9.28
C ASN A 46 22.45 -2.50 8.86
N LEU A 47 21.12 -2.47 8.68
CA LEU A 47 20.40 -1.28 8.24
C LEU A 47 20.70 -0.07 9.12
N ASP A 48 20.95 -0.31 10.42
CA ASP A 48 21.31 0.75 11.36
C ASP A 48 22.69 1.33 11.02
N ALA A 49 23.69 0.48 10.75
CA ALA A 49 25.01 0.94 10.35
C ALA A 49 24.98 1.67 9.00
N ALA A 50 24.18 1.18 8.04
CA ALA A 50 23.99 1.83 6.76
C ALA A 50 23.29 3.19 6.91
N ALA A 51 22.29 3.29 7.78
CA ALA A 51 21.60 4.55 8.10
C ALA A 51 22.57 5.58 8.70
N VAL A 52 23.41 5.18 9.66
CA VAL A 52 24.42 6.07 10.26
C VAL A 52 25.42 6.60 9.21
N GLN A 53 25.91 5.73 8.31
CA GLN A 53 26.80 6.15 7.23
C GLN A 53 26.12 7.12 6.27
N LEU A 54 24.85 6.85 5.93
CA LEU A 54 24.06 7.70 5.06
C LEU A 54 23.81 9.07 5.71
N GLU A 55 23.50 9.10 6.99
CA GLU A 55 23.32 10.33 7.75
C GLU A 55 24.59 11.19 7.75
N GLN A 56 25.77 10.60 8.01
CA GLN A 56 27.05 11.31 7.94
C GLN A 56 27.33 11.86 6.53
N ARG A 57 26.94 11.14 5.47
CA ARG A 57 27.06 11.65 4.10
C ARG A 57 26.14 12.84 3.86
N LEU A 58 24.89 12.78 4.37
CA LEU A 58 23.89 13.83 4.21
C LEU A 58 24.24 15.10 5.01
N GLN A 59 24.96 14.97 6.12
CA GLN A 59 25.54 16.14 6.82
C GLN A 59 26.53 16.93 5.96
N LYS A 60 27.24 16.24 5.04
CA LYS A 60 28.17 16.87 4.10
C LYS A 60 27.48 17.34 2.81
N ASN A 61 26.40 16.68 2.42
CA ASN A 61 25.61 16.97 1.23
C ASN A 61 24.14 17.13 1.61
N PRO A 62 23.75 18.24 2.25
CA PRO A 62 22.41 18.43 2.79
C PRO A 62 21.33 18.56 1.71
N ASP A 63 21.72 18.83 0.46
CA ASP A 63 20.79 19.04 -0.67
C ASP A 63 20.47 17.72 -1.43
N ASP A 64 20.97 16.55 -0.93
CA ASP A 64 20.68 15.24 -1.51
C ASP A 64 19.27 14.75 -1.08
N LEU A 65 18.24 15.19 -1.83
CA LEU A 65 16.85 14.77 -1.61
C LEU A 65 16.70 13.24 -1.62
N GLY A 66 17.32 12.58 -2.61
CA GLY A 66 17.25 11.12 -2.72
C GLY A 66 17.83 10.41 -1.50
N GLY A 67 18.93 10.93 -0.99
CA GLY A 67 19.55 10.46 0.23
C GLY A 67 18.66 10.62 1.46
N TRP A 68 18.03 11.79 1.65
CA TRP A 68 17.09 12.01 2.76
C TRP A 68 15.86 11.09 2.69
N LEU A 69 15.31 10.86 1.48
CA LEU A 69 14.19 9.94 1.29
C LEU A 69 14.58 8.49 1.57
N LEU A 70 15.78 8.08 1.16
CA LEU A 70 16.30 6.75 1.47
C LEU A 70 16.47 6.56 2.97
N LEU A 71 17.07 7.55 3.65
CA LEU A 71 17.27 7.53 5.10
C LEU A 71 15.94 7.44 5.84
N ALA A 72 14.96 8.28 5.46
CA ALA A 72 13.62 8.27 6.05
C ALA A 72 12.95 6.90 5.92
N ARG A 73 12.98 6.29 4.73
CA ARG A 73 12.42 4.95 4.50
C ARG A 73 13.13 3.87 5.29
N THR A 74 14.45 3.98 5.44
CA THR A 74 15.24 3.05 6.26
C THR A 74 14.80 3.15 7.72
N TYR A 75 14.65 4.35 8.27
CA TYR A 75 14.17 4.55 9.62
C TYR A 75 12.71 4.10 9.82
N MET A 76 11.84 4.27 8.80
CA MET A 76 10.48 3.71 8.82
C MET A 76 10.51 2.17 8.93
N SER A 77 11.35 1.52 8.14
CA SER A 77 11.47 0.04 8.13
C SER A 77 12.05 -0.54 9.41
N THR A 78 12.88 0.22 10.11
CA THR A 78 13.47 -0.15 11.42
C THR A 78 12.67 0.41 12.60
N GLN A 79 11.50 0.99 12.35
CA GLN A 79 10.61 1.57 13.36
C GLN A 79 11.24 2.72 14.17
N LEU A 80 12.29 3.33 13.66
CA LEU A 80 12.91 4.52 14.21
C LEU A 80 12.16 5.78 13.74
N TYR A 81 10.87 5.86 14.11
CA TYR A 81 9.94 6.87 13.60
C TYR A 81 10.36 8.33 13.90
N PRO A 82 10.91 8.68 15.09
CA PRO A 82 11.41 10.03 15.33
C PRO A 82 12.52 10.45 14.36
N GLN A 83 13.43 9.51 14.02
CA GLN A 83 14.49 9.77 13.05
C GLN A 83 13.93 9.87 11.63
N ALA A 84 12.92 9.03 11.28
CA ALA A 84 12.23 9.12 10.00
C ALA A 84 11.55 10.49 9.81
N ILE A 85 10.89 11.01 10.84
CA ILE A 85 10.28 12.34 10.85
C ILE A 85 11.33 13.41 10.49
N THR A 86 12.47 13.40 11.18
CA THR A 86 13.56 14.37 10.91
C THR A 86 14.05 14.30 9.47
N ALA A 87 14.24 13.09 8.94
CA ALA A 87 14.69 12.88 7.57
C ALA A 87 13.62 13.34 6.54
N PHE A 88 12.34 13.06 6.79
CA PHE A 88 11.25 13.58 5.94
C PHE A 88 11.13 15.10 6.01
N GLU A 89 11.36 15.74 7.17
CA GLU A 89 11.38 17.21 7.28
C GLU A 89 12.47 17.83 6.40
N LYS A 90 13.67 17.22 6.37
CA LYS A 90 14.74 17.64 5.46
C LYS A 90 14.32 17.50 4.00
N ALA A 91 13.74 16.35 3.63
CA ALA A 91 13.25 16.13 2.28
C ALA A 91 12.15 17.13 1.86
N ARG A 92 11.19 17.41 2.76
CA ARG A 92 10.14 18.43 2.53
C ARG A 92 10.71 19.85 2.37
N GLY A 93 11.78 20.16 3.09
CA GLY A 93 12.47 21.44 2.93
C GLY A 93 13.13 21.60 1.57
N LEU A 94 13.59 20.51 0.96
CA LEU A 94 14.22 20.52 -0.37
C LEU A 94 13.20 20.52 -1.50
N GLU A 95 12.05 19.87 -1.33
CA GLU A 95 10.98 19.80 -2.31
C GLU A 95 9.64 20.12 -1.67
N ALA A 96 9.43 21.42 -1.46
CA ALA A 96 8.20 21.91 -0.88
C ALA A 96 6.98 21.59 -1.77
N GLY A 97 5.89 21.13 -1.15
CA GLY A 97 4.65 20.80 -1.87
C GLY A 97 4.62 19.41 -2.53
N ASN A 98 5.69 18.62 -2.40
CA ASN A 98 5.64 17.23 -2.85
C ASN A 98 4.68 16.43 -1.97
N ALA A 99 3.55 16.02 -2.58
CA ALA A 99 2.47 15.31 -1.90
C ALA A 99 2.92 13.94 -1.33
N ASP A 100 3.76 13.20 -2.06
CA ASP A 100 4.19 11.87 -1.65
C ASP A 100 5.13 11.93 -0.43
N ILE A 101 5.99 12.95 -0.38
CA ILE A 101 6.86 13.20 0.79
C ILE A 101 6.03 13.63 1.99
N THR A 102 5.10 14.56 1.79
CA THR A 102 4.22 15.09 2.85
C THR A 102 3.31 13.98 3.41
N SER A 103 2.78 13.11 2.56
CA SER A 103 1.99 11.94 2.97
C SER A 103 2.81 10.96 3.81
N SER A 104 4.05 10.67 3.40
CA SER A 104 4.95 9.78 4.15
C SER A 104 5.40 10.38 5.48
N TYR A 105 5.59 11.69 5.54
CA TYR A 105 5.83 12.42 6.78
C TYR A 105 4.65 12.30 7.74
N GLY A 106 3.41 12.47 7.24
CA GLY A 106 2.19 12.29 8.03
C GLY A 106 2.07 10.88 8.62
N GLU A 107 2.44 9.86 7.84
CA GLU A 107 2.47 8.48 8.29
C GLU A 107 3.54 8.24 9.37
N ALA A 108 4.73 8.83 9.23
CA ALA A 108 5.77 8.75 10.26
C ALA A 108 5.32 9.39 11.58
N LEU A 109 4.63 10.54 11.53
CA LEU A 109 4.04 11.18 12.70
C LEU A 109 2.97 10.31 13.37
N TYR A 110 2.10 9.67 12.60
CA TYR A 110 1.08 8.73 13.08
C TYR A 110 1.70 7.54 13.81
N LEU A 111 2.71 6.90 13.21
CA LEU A 111 3.39 5.75 13.80
C LEU A 111 4.20 6.15 15.04
N ALA A 112 4.87 7.30 15.02
CA ALA A 112 5.60 7.82 16.19
C ALA A 112 4.68 8.11 17.38
N ALA A 113 3.41 8.41 17.12
CA ALA A 113 2.39 8.65 18.15
C ALA A 113 1.66 7.36 18.60
N GLY A 114 2.19 6.17 18.27
CA GLY A 114 1.58 4.90 18.63
C GLY A 114 0.26 4.65 17.89
N GLU A 115 0.25 4.92 16.60
CA GLU A 115 -0.91 4.73 15.71
C GLU A 115 -2.11 5.66 16.04
N VAL A 116 -1.82 6.86 16.54
CA VAL A 116 -2.79 7.93 16.76
C VAL A 116 -2.63 9.01 15.71
N VAL A 117 -3.72 9.40 15.05
CA VAL A 117 -3.73 10.53 14.12
C VAL A 117 -3.73 11.82 14.93
N THR A 118 -2.53 12.37 15.13
CA THR A 118 -2.34 13.62 15.87
C THR A 118 -2.75 14.84 15.01
N PRO A 119 -2.92 16.03 15.61
CA PRO A 119 -3.13 17.25 14.83
C PRO A 119 -2.03 17.51 13.79
N ALA A 120 -0.77 17.18 14.10
CA ALA A 120 0.35 17.35 13.18
C ALA A 120 0.26 16.39 11.97
N SER A 121 -0.05 15.10 12.20
CA SER A 121 -0.26 14.15 11.09
C SER A 121 -1.50 14.50 10.27
N ARG A 122 -2.59 14.95 10.90
CA ARG A 122 -3.80 15.43 10.20
C ARG A 122 -3.47 16.58 9.24
N ILE A 123 -2.74 17.61 9.70
CA ILE A 123 -2.30 18.73 8.87
C ILE A 123 -1.49 18.25 7.67
N ALA A 124 -0.56 17.30 7.86
CA ALA A 124 0.23 16.76 6.77
C ALA A 124 -0.64 16.01 5.73
N PHE A 125 -1.64 15.26 6.18
CA PHE A 125 -2.56 14.58 5.28
C PHE A 125 -3.48 15.55 4.54
N GLU A 126 -3.98 16.59 5.19
CA GLU A 126 -4.77 17.64 4.55
C GLU A 126 -3.94 18.44 3.53
N GLU A 127 -2.69 18.75 3.83
CA GLU A 127 -1.74 19.37 2.89
C GLU A 127 -1.51 18.47 1.67
N THR A 128 -1.34 17.17 1.89
CA THR A 128 -1.21 16.20 0.79
C THR A 128 -2.40 16.26 -0.15
N LEU A 129 -3.63 16.29 0.37
CA LEU A 129 -4.85 16.32 -0.45
C LEU A 129 -5.04 17.64 -1.20
N LYS A 130 -4.47 18.75 -0.74
CA LYS A 130 -4.47 20.01 -1.52
C LYS A 130 -3.69 19.87 -2.81
N ASN A 131 -2.57 19.13 -2.77
CA ASN A 131 -1.68 18.94 -3.91
C ASN A 131 -2.04 17.70 -4.74
N LYS A 132 -2.68 16.69 -4.13
CA LYS A 132 -3.05 15.41 -4.74
C LYS A 132 -4.39 14.91 -4.18
N PRO A 133 -5.53 15.49 -4.61
CA PRO A 133 -6.85 15.24 -4.02
C PRO A 133 -7.31 13.78 -4.04
N GLY A 134 -6.84 13.00 -5.02
CA GLY A 134 -7.18 11.58 -5.16
C GLY A 134 -6.27 10.60 -4.42
N ASP A 135 -5.28 11.06 -3.65
CA ASP A 135 -4.35 10.15 -2.96
C ASP A 135 -5.11 9.32 -1.90
N PRO A 136 -5.05 7.97 -1.99
CA PRO A 136 -5.79 7.10 -1.08
C PRO A 136 -5.25 7.11 0.34
N ARG A 137 -3.95 7.30 0.52
CA ARG A 137 -3.32 7.21 1.84
C ARG A 137 -3.82 8.29 2.81
N PRO A 138 -3.74 9.60 2.50
CA PRO A 138 -4.24 10.62 3.41
C PRO A 138 -5.75 10.53 3.62
N ARG A 139 -6.54 10.11 2.61
CA ARG A 139 -7.97 9.88 2.76
C ARG A 139 -8.27 8.80 3.80
N TYR A 140 -7.49 7.71 3.77
CA TYR A 140 -7.60 6.65 4.77
C TYR A 140 -7.32 7.16 6.18
N TYR A 141 -6.21 7.88 6.38
CA TYR A 141 -5.83 8.36 7.71
C TYR A 141 -6.75 9.46 8.23
N LEU A 142 -7.31 10.30 7.37
CA LEU A 142 -8.29 11.31 7.81
C LEU A 142 -9.60 10.65 8.25
N ALA A 143 -10.08 9.61 7.58
CA ALA A 143 -11.22 8.82 8.06
C ALA A 143 -10.89 8.11 9.38
N LEU A 144 -9.66 7.56 9.54
CA LEU A 144 -9.20 7.00 10.79
C LEU A 144 -9.18 8.03 11.94
N ALA A 145 -8.84 9.27 11.63
CA ALA A 145 -8.88 10.36 12.61
C ALA A 145 -10.30 10.64 13.11
N GLU A 146 -11.31 10.60 12.23
CA GLU A 146 -12.72 10.71 12.62
C GLU A 146 -13.15 9.53 13.49
N TYR A 147 -12.74 8.30 13.13
CA TYR A 147 -12.97 7.10 13.94
C TYR A 147 -12.39 7.24 15.36
N GLN A 148 -11.12 7.65 15.45
CA GLN A 148 -10.43 7.84 16.74
C GLN A 148 -11.04 8.98 17.58
N ALA A 149 -11.71 9.93 16.94
CA ALA A 149 -12.46 11.00 17.60
C ALA A 149 -13.86 10.55 18.08
N GLY A 150 -14.30 9.33 17.75
CA GLY A 150 -15.65 8.81 18.03
C GLY A 150 -16.70 9.18 17.00
N ASP A 151 -16.33 9.87 15.92
CA ASP A 151 -17.24 10.23 14.81
C ASP A 151 -17.34 9.07 13.80
N ILE A 152 -17.85 7.91 14.26
CA ILE A 152 -17.86 6.65 13.51
C ILE A 152 -18.56 6.80 12.16
N GLN A 153 -19.66 7.57 12.09
CA GLN A 153 -20.37 7.79 10.84
C GLN A 153 -19.52 8.52 9.81
N LYS A 154 -18.77 9.56 10.21
CA LYS A 154 -17.88 10.27 9.29
C LYS A 154 -16.73 9.39 8.81
N ALA A 155 -16.20 8.54 9.70
CA ALA A 155 -15.17 7.57 9.34
C ALA A 155 -15.69 6.58 8.29
N LEU A 156 -16.90 6.01 8.52
CA LEU A 156 -17.55 5.12 7.56
C LEU A 156 -17.75 5.81 6.20
N ASP A 157 -18.29 7.02 6.19
CA ASP A 157 -18.53 7.79 4.96
C ASP A 157 -17.20 8.02 4.21
N GLY A 158 -16.12 8.35 4.93
CA GLY A 158 -14.79 8.57 4.38
C GLY A 158 -14.19 7.29 3.75
N TRP A 159 -14.27 6.16 4.46
CA TRP A 159 -13.77 4.89 3.92
C TRP A 159 -14.64 4.34 2.80
N ALA A 160 -15.98 4.47 2.89
CA ALA A 160 -16.89 4.06 1.81
C ALA A 160 -16.64 4.85 0.52
N ALA A 161 -16.45 6.18 0.64
CA ALA A 161 -16.06 7.01 -0.50
C ALA A 161 -14.70 6.60 -1.09
N LEU A 162 -13.71 6.28 -0.23
CA LEU A 162 -12.42 5.79 -0.69
C LEU A 162 -12.56 4.45 -1.42
N VAL A 163 -13.39 3.53 -0.93
CA VAL A 163 -13.69 2.27 -1.61
C VAL A 163 -14.32 2.50 -2.98
N GLY A 164 -15.31 3.42 -3.06
CA GLY A 164 -16.00 3.73 -4.30
C GLY A 164 -15.11 4.33 -5.38
N ASP A 165 -14.13 5.14 -4.98
CA ASP A 165 -13.20 5.83 -5.88
C ASP A 165 -11.95 4.99 -6.22
N SER A 166 -11.74 3.85 -5.55
CA SER A 166 -10.53 3.04 -5.73
C SER A 166 -10.65 2.07 -6.90
N PRO A 167 -9.56 1.83 -7.65
CA PRO A 167 -9.51 0.75 -8.62
C PRO A 167 -9.81 -0.61 -7.97
N ALA A 168 -10.50 -1.48 -8.69
CA ALA A 168 -10.93 -2.80 -8.18
C ALA A 168 -9.78 -3.70 -7.70
N ASP A 169 -8.60 -3.52 -8.26
CA ASP A 169 -7.38 -4.28 -7.99
C ASP A 169 -6.39 -3.52 -7.09
N ALA A 170 -6.82 -2.41 -6.50
CA ALA A 170 -5.98 -1.64 -5.59
C ALA A 170 -5.56 -2.49 -4.37
N PRO A 171 -4.26 -2.59 -4.07
CA PRO A 171 -3.75 -3.47 -3.03
C PRO A 171 -4.23 -3.11 -1.61
N TRP A 172 -4.61 -1.86 -1.39
CA TRP A 172 -5.13 -1.37 -0.10
C TRP A 172 -6.64 -1.60 0.09
N LEU A 173 -7.36 -1.89 -1.00
CA LEU A 173 -8.82 -1.96 -0.99
C LEU A 173 -9.40 -2.96 0.02
N PRO A 174 -8.84 -4.18 0.20
CA PRO A 174 -9.33 -5.12 1.21
C PRO A 174 -9.28 -4.54 2.62
N SER A 175 -8.20 -3.86 2.98
CA SER A 175 -8.04 -3.26 4.32
C SER A 175 -9.01 -2.11 4.57
N VAL A 176 -9.22 -1.25 3.57
CA VAL A 176 -10.19 -0.13 3.68
C VAL A 176 -11.62 -0.66 3.79
N ARG A 177 -11.97 -1.70 3.00
CA ARG A 177 -13.29 -2.36 3.11
C ARG A 177 -13.54 -2.95 4.48
N GLN A 178 -12.52 -3.60 5.05
CA GLN A 178 -12.65 -4.15 6.40
C GLN A 178 -12.91 -3.04 7.43
N ARG A 179 -12.17 -1.93 7.38
CA ARG A 179 -12.40 -0.79 8.27
C ARG A 179 -13.80 -0.18 8.13
N ALA A 180 -14.28 -0.04 6.90
CA ALA A 180 -15.62 0.46 6.66
C ALA A 180 -16.71 -0.53 7.15
N ALA A 181 -16.46 -1.85 7.01
CA ALA A 181 -17.38 -2.87 7.52
C ALA A 181 -17.43 -2.86 9.05
N ASP A 182 -16.26 -2.80 9.72
CA ASP A 182 -16.17 -2.72 11.18
C ASP A 182 -16.94 -1.48 11.71
N ALA A 183 -16.77 -0.33 11.06
CA ALA A 183 -17.48 0.90 11.43
C ALA A 183 -19.00 0.81 11.19
N ALA A 184 -19.44 0.16 10.11
CA ALA A 184 -20.87 -0.05 9.85
C ALA A 184 -21.49 -0.99 10.89
N GLU A 185 -20.79 -2.06 11.25
CA GLU A 185 -21.24 -3.00 12.30
C GLU A 185 -21.36 -2.30 13.65
N GLU A 186 -20.39 -1.45 14.03
CA GLU A 186 -20.43 -0.69 15.28
C GLU A 186 -21.63 0.25 15.35
N LEU A 187 -22.07 0.78 14.20
CA LEU A 187 -23.29 1.60 14.07
C LEU A 187 -24.57 0.77 13.93
N GLY A 188 -24.50 -0.55 13.86
CA GLY A 188 -25.64 -1.43 13.60
C GLY A 188 -26.24 -1.27 12.20
N LEU A 189 -25.42 -0.88 11.22
CA LEU A 189 -25.84 -0.63 9.84
C LEU A 189 -25.53 -1.85 8.97
N ASP A 190 -26.34 -2.05 7.91
CA ASP A 190 -26.05 -3.06 6.90
C ASP A 190 -24.88 -2.64 6.03
N VAL A 191 -23.77 -3.37 6.12
CA VAL A 191 -22.55 -3.13 5.35
C VAL A 191 -22.81 -3.07 3.84
N ALA A 192 -23.75 -3.90 3.33
CA ALA A 192 -24.10 -3.93 1.91
C ALA A 192 -24.74 -2.64 1.41
N ALA A 193 -25.29 -1.81 2.30
CA ALA A 193 -25.87 -0.52 1.94
C ALA A 193 -24.79 0.56 1.68
N PHE A 194 -23.60 0.39 2.24
CA PHE A 194 -22.51 1.39 2.19
C PHE A 194 -21.37 0.99 1.27
N LEU A 195 -21.11 -0.29 1.09
CA LEU A 195 -20.00 -0.77 0.27
C LEU A 195 -20.54 -1.39 -1.01
N PRO A 196 -20.01 -0.99 -2.19
CA PRO A 196 -20.30 -1.70 -3.41
C PRO A 196 -19.92 -3.19 -3.22
N PRO A 197 -20.66 -4.13 -3.84
CA PRO A 197 -20.37 -5.55 -3.70
C PRO A 197 -18.90 -5.81 -4.09
N PRO A 198 -18.23 -6.77 -3.42
CA PRO A 198 -16.91 -7.18 -3.86
C PRO A 198 -17.02 -7.62 -5.33
N PHE A 199 -16.07 -7.15 -6.17
CA PHE A 199 -16.08 -7.52 -7.58
C PHE A 199 -16.14 -9.05 -7.70
N PRO A 200 -16.95 -9.60 -8.63
CA PRO A 200 -16.96 -11.02 -8.87
C PRO A 200 -15.53 -11.47 -9.22
N PRO A 201 -15.09 -12.67 -8.76
CA PRO A 201 -13.77 -13.17 -9.08
C PRO A 201 -13.60 -13.16 -10.61
N ARG A 202 -12.47 -12.62 -11.09
CA ARG A 202 -12.13 -12.63 -12.52
C ARG A 202 -12.21 -14.07 -13.02
N GLY A 203 -13.23 -14.40 -13.82
CA GLY A 203 -13.40 -15.74 -14.41
C GLY A 203 -14.79 -16.36 -14.29
N GLY A 204 -15.78 -15.70 -13.71
CA GLY A 204 -17.16 -16.16 -13.83
C GLY A 204 -17.65 -15.91 -15.26
N VAL A 205 -17.64 -16.97 -16.07
CA VAL A 205 -18.36 -17.00 -17.34
C VAL A 205 -19.82 -16.71 -17.01
N GLU A 206 -20.37 -15.59 -17.51
CA GLU A 206 -21.80 -15.33 -17.45
C GLU A 206 -22.49 -16.55 -18.06
N GLU A 207 -23.22 -17.32 -17.23
CA GLU A 207 -24.13 -18.29 -17.77
C GLU A 207 -25.13 -17.53 -18.64
N PRO A 208 -25.31 -17.94 -19.91
CA PRO A 208 -26.27 -17.27 -20.80
C PRO A 208 -27.64 -17.41 -20.18
N ARG A 209 -28.28 -16.26 -19.86
CA ARG A 209 -29.67 -16.20 -19.43
C ARG A 209 -30.50 -17.06 -20.37
N GLN A 210 -31.04 -18.15 -19.88
CA GLN A 210 -32.04 -18.92 -20.59
C GLN A 210 -33.19 -17.97 -20.94
N VAL A 211 -33.24 -17.55 -22.19
CA VAL A 211 -34.37 -16.85 -22.75
C VAL A 211 -35.57 -17.80 -22.64
N ALA A 212 -36.47 -17.49 -21.73
CA ALA A 212 -37.72 -18.25 -21.58
C ALA A 212 -38.44 -18.30 -22.92
N ARG A 213 -38.53 -19.53 -23.47
CA ARG A 213 -39.21 -19.85 -24.71
C ARG A 213 -40.68 -19.57 -24.51
N ALA A 214 -41.23 -18.57 -25.21
CA ALA A 214 -42.64 -18.28 -25.19
C ALA A 214 -43.49 -19.50 -25.61
N PRO A 215 -44.64 -19.78 -24.98
CA PRO A 215 -45.50 -20.89 -25.36
C PRO A 215 -46.11 -20.62 -26.73
N SER A 216 -45.91 -21.56 -27.64
CA SER A 216 -46.53 -21.61 -28.98
C SER A 216 -48.05 -21.77 -28.83
N HIS A 217 -48.81 -20.77 -29.24
CA HIS A 217 -50.26 -20.88 -29.42
C HIS A 217 -50.56 -21.83 -30.55
N THR A 218 -51.09 -23.00 -30.19
CA THR A 218 -51.71 -23.89 -31.15
C THR A 218 -53.14 -23.39 -31.36
N SER A 219 -53.43 -22.86 -32.54
CA SER A 219 -54.81 -22.58 -33.01
C SER A 219 -55.47 -23.90 -33.38
N LEU A 220 -56.62 -24.19 -32.78
CA LEU A 220 -57.58 -25.17 -33.23
C LEU A 220 -58.54 -24.52 -34.18
N VAL A 221 -58.68 -25.13 -35.37
CA VAL A 221 -59.94 -25.23 -36.13
C VAL A 221 -60.11 -26.64 -36.57
#